data_dd8f2eec9bef10e1a7f14a0aec56fda8
#
_entry.id   dd8f2eec9bef10e1a7f14a0aec56fda8
#
_cell.length_a   1.000
_cell.length_b   1.000
_cell.length_c   1.000
_cell.angle_alpha   90.00
_cell.angle_beta   90.00
_cell.angle_gamma   90.00
#
_symmetry.space_group_name_H-M   'P 1'
#
loop_
_entity.id
_entity.type
_entity.pdbx_description
1 polymer ?
#
loop_
_entity_poly.entity_id
_entity_poly.type
_entity_poly.pdbx_seq_one_letter_code
_entity_poly.pdbx_strand_id
1 'polypeptide(L)'
;MKKKFLSLIVAVAMLFSVVTFVVQADTDGAGDYFYFDIEHFAEDTTKEIYMTPIKIYTNGFYDYSGEFKTFESGFKSAADAIGYVLDYYMNNGECMSDWTPTTTLLKYTNSSGFFSDFKIDNSVKEVSFDYPSALYNDAMGNGLSSYTYESASLVRGDVLRLVFNEGGWNSD
;
A
#
# COMPACT_ATOMS: atom_id res chain seq x y z
N MET A 1 7.26 22.72 48.57
CA MET A 1 7.99 23.01 47.32
C MET A 1 8.35 21.76 46.51
N LYS A 2 8.80 20.65 47.10
CA LYS A 2 9.24 19.43 46.36
C LYS A 2 8.14 18.77 45.51
N LYS A 3 6.85 18.78 45.92
CA LYS A 3 5.75 18.17 45.16
C LYS A 3 5.38 18.92 43.87
N LYS A 4 5.55 20.25 43.83
CA LYS A 4 5.26 21.06 42.63
C LYS A 4 6.36 20.91 41.54
N PHE A 5 7.59 20.67 41.98
CA PHE A 5 8.69 20.43 41.04
C PHE A 5 8.59 19.06 40.37
N LEU A 6 8.14 18.02 41.08
CA LEU A 6 7.95 16.69 40.53
C LEU A 6 6.82 16.68 39.50
N SER A 7 5.72 17.43 39.74
CA SER A 7 4.61 17.56 38.80
C SER A 7 5.02 18.28 37.50
N LEU A 8 5.92 19.26 37.58
CA LEU A 8 6.44 19.96 36.41
C LEU A 8 7.34 19.06 35.54
N ILE A 9 8.19 18.24 36.18
CA ILE A 9 9.08 17.30 35.46
C ILE A 9 8.27 16.22 34.75
N VAL A 10 7.21 15.69 35.37
CA VAL A 10 6.33 14.71 34.75
C VAL A 10 5.55 15.32 33.57
N ALA A 11 5.06 16.56 33.70
CA ALA A 11 4.37 17.25 32.61
C ALA A 11 5.29 17.56 31.42
N VAL A 12 6.53 17.94 31.68
CA VAL A 12 7.55 18.17 30.62
C VAL A 12 7.95 16.84 29.97
N ALA A 13 8.12 15.75 30.74
CA ALA A 13 8.39 14.43 30.19
C ALA A 13 7.23 13.91 29.33
N MET A 14 5.98 14.16 29.70
CA MET A 14 4.82 13.81 28.86
C MET A 14 4.73 14.67 27.59
N LEU A 15 5.15 15.93 27.62
CA LEU A 15 5.22 16.78 26.43
C LEU A 15 6.30 16.33 25.43
N PHE A 16 7.39 15.75 25.91
CA PHE A 16 8.44 15.19 25.04
C PHE A 16 8.10 13.77 24.54
N SER A 17 7.20 13.04 25.19
CA SER A 17 6.77 11.71 24.71
C SER A 17 5.68 11.76 23.63
N VAL A 18 5.11 12.92 23.33
CA VAL A 18 4.04 13.09 22.33
C VAL A 18 4.57 13.61 20.99
N VAL A 19 5.86 13.90 20.86
CA VAL A 19 6.42 14.48 19.63
C VAL A 19 7.65 13.68 19.18
N THR A 20 7.48 12.39 18.97
CA THR A 20 8.28 11.66 18.00
C THR A 20 7.37 10.95 17.02
N PHE A 21 6.42 11.66 16.45
CA PHE A 21 6.26 11.48 15.01
C PHE A 21 7.55 12.04 14.43
N VAL A 22 8.52 11.18 14.23
CA VAL A 22 9.58 11.43 13.28
C VAL A 22 8.83 11.64 11.97
N VAL A 23 8.60 12.90 11.61
CA VAL A 23 8.56 13.27 10.20
C VAL A 23 9.98 12.94 9.76
N GLN A 24 10.18 11.68 9.41
CA GLN A 24 11.36 11.24 8.72
C GLN A 24 11.35 12.11 7.47
N ALA A 25 12.24 13.09 7.46
CA ALA A 25 12.39 13.95 6.30
C ALA A 25 12.57 12.99 5.13
N ASP A 26 11.70 13.12 4.16
CA ASP A 26 11.58 12.34 2.92
C ASP A 26 12.85 12.50 2.06
N THR A 27 14.03 12.23 2.61
CA THR A 27 15.31 12.43 1.93
C THR A 27 15.60 11.32 0.93
N ASP A 28 15.08 10.12 1.15
CA ASP A 28 15.28 8.97 0.26
C ASP A 28 14.14 8.81 -0.75
N GLY A 29 12.95 9.35 -0.44
CA GLY A 29 11.77 9.39 -1.28
C GLY A 29 11.41 10.81 -1.77
N ALA A 30 12.40 11.70 -1.97
CA ALA A 30 12.16 13.03 -2.50
C ALA A 30 11.74 12.95 -3.98
N GLY A 31 10.44 13.00 -4.25
CA GLY A 31 9.93 12.93 -5.62
C GLY A 31 8.43 12.73 -5.69
N ASP A 32 7.97 12.45 -6.89
CA ASP A 32 6.61 12.08 -7.13
C ASP A 32 6.33 10.68 -6.57
N TYR A 33 5.12 10.47 -6.07
CA TYR A 33 4.67 9.21 -5.49
C TYR A 33 3.18 9.01 -5.73
N PHE A 34 2.76 7.77 -5.67
CA PHE A 34 1.36 7.36 -5.60
C PHE A 34 1.15 6.37 -4.45
N TYR A 35 -0.10 6.14 -4.10
CA TYR A 35 -0.48 5.09 -3.14
C TYR A 35 -1.00 3.86 -3.89
N PHE A 36 -0.71 2.69 -3.33
CA PHE A 36 -1.20 1.42 -3.84
C PHE A 36 -1.75 0.57 -2.70
N ASP A 37 -2.90 -0.04 -2.91
CA ASP A 37 -3.51 -1.00 -1.99
C ASP A 37 -4.20 -2.16 -2.72
N ILE A 38 -4.56 -3.20 -1.95
CA ILE A 38 -5.37 -4.33 -2.40
C ILE A 38 -6.59 -4.44 -1.50
N GLU A 39 -7.76 -4.35 -2.08
CA GLU A 39 -9.04 -4.39 -1.41
C GLU A 39 -9.92 -5.53 -1.92
N HIS A 40 -10.81 -6.00 -1.06
CA HIS A 40 -11.83 -6.98 -1.38
C HIS A 40 -13.18 -6.50 -0.88
N PHE A 41 -14.20 -6.68 -1.70
CA PHE A 41 -15.59 -6.50 -1.32
C PHE A 41 -16.31 -7.83 -1.39
N ALA A 42 -16.73 -8.33 -0.23
CA ALA A 42 -17.54 -9.53 -0.13
C ALA A 42 -18.95 -9.32 -0.72
N GLU A 43 -19.70 -10.40 -0.95
CA GLU A 43 -21.06 -10.34 -1.48
C GLU A 43 -22.01 -9.46 -0.63
N ASP A 44 -21.79 -9.39 0.68
CA ASP A 44 -22.55 -8.56 1.62
C ASP A 44 -22.10 -7.08 1.65
N THR A 45 -21.22 -6.68 0.72
CA THR A 45 -20.58 -5.36 0.62
C THR A 45 -19.60 -5.01 1.75
N THR A 46 -19.25 -5.98 2.61
CA THR A 46 -18.20 -5.77 3.60
C THR A 46 -16.86 -5.58 2.89
N LYS A 47 -16.19 -4.48 3.19
CA LYS A 47 -14.87 -4.17 2.66
C LYS A 47 -13.80 -4.78 3.56
N GLU A 48 -12.86 -5.46 2.96
CA GLU A 48 -11.65 -5.98 3.60
C GLU A 48 -10.41 -5.42 2.87
N ILE A 49 -9.40 -4.99 3.62
CA ILE A 49 -8.13 -4.55 3.04
C ILE A 49 -7.11 -5.68 3.23
N TYR A 50 -6.61 -6.23 2.13
CA TYR A 50 -5.56 -7.27 2.14
C TYR A 50 -4.15 -6.70 2.18
N MET A 51 -3.97 -5.52 1.60
CA MET A 51 -2.74 -4.76 1.68
C MET A 51 -3.11 -3.31 1.97
N THR A 52 -2.74 -2.80 3.14
CA THR A 52 -2.96 -1.39 3.49
C THR A 52 -2.17 -0.48 2.56
N PRO A 53 -2.64 0.75 2.31
CA PRO A 53 -1.98 1.62 1.35
C PRO A 53 -0.49 1.77 1.60
N ILE A 54 0.31 1.49 0.57
CA ILE A 54 1.74 1.68 0.55
C ILE A 54 2.08 2.84 -0.37
N LYS A 55 3.02 3.68 0.05
CA LYS A 55 3.48 4.84 -0.69
C LYS A 55 4.66 4.45 -1.57
N ILE A 56 4.48 4.55 -2.88
CA ILE A 56 5.45 4.16 -3.90
C ILE A 56 6.01 5.44 -4.55
N TYR A 57 7.32 5.64 -4.43
CA TYR A 57 8.05 6.74 -5.06
C TYR A 57 8.64 6.31 -6.40
N THR A 58 9.12 7.26 -7.18
CA THR A 58 9.77 6.98 -8.47
C THR A 58 11.02 6.11 -8.37
N ASN A 59 11.66 6.10 -7.20
CA ASN A 59 12.91 5.37 -6.95
C ASN A 59 12.80 4.22 -5.94
N GLY A 60 11.61 3.98 -5.36
CA GLY A 60 11.42 2.92 -4.36
C GLY A 60 10.17 3.09 -3.52
N PHE A 61 10.11 2.41 -2.41
CA PHE A 61 9.01 2.49 -1.46
C PHE A 61 9.50 2.20 -0.03
N TYR A 62 8.74 2.66 0.97
CA TYR A 62 8.94 2.23 2.35
C TYR A 62 8.10 0.99 2.61
N ASP A 63 8.72 -0.08 3.10
CA ASP A 63 7.98 -1.24 3.58
C ASP A 63 7.30 -0.95 4.94
N TYR A 64 6.50 -1.89 5.43
CA TYR A 64 5.78 -1.72 6.70
C TYR A 64 6.69 -1.74 7.94
N SER A 65 7.96 -2.09 7.81
CA SER A 65 8.96 -1.91 8.86
C SER A 65 9.54 -0.50 8.89
N GLY A 66 9.24 0.32 7.87
CA GLY A 66 9.77 1.65 7.68
C GLY A 66 11.13 1.67 7.00
N GLU A 67 11.57 0.56 6.39
CA GLU A 67 12.80 0.50 5.62
C GLU A 67 12.56 0.86 4.16
N PHE A 68 13.40 1.75 3.59
CA PHE A 68 13.30 2.14 2.20
C PHE A 68 13.88 1.06 1.28
N LYS A 69 13.07 0.57 0.34
CA LYS A 69 13.45 -0.40 -0.69
C LYS A 69 13.60 0.31 -2.01
N THR A 70 14.82 0.37 -2.52
CA THR A 70 15.15 1.04 -3.78
C THR A 70 14.85 0.12 -4.97
N PHE A 71 14.22 0.66 -6.01
CA PHE A 71 14.12 -0.04 -7.29
C PHE A 71 15.51 -0.10 -7.95
N GLU A 72 15.88 -1.26 -8.52
CA GLU A 72 17.16 -1.43 -9.22
C GLU A 72 17.28 -0.48 -10.43
N SER A 73 16.17 -0.19 -11.07
CA SER A 73 16.03 0.85 -12.09
C SER A 73 14.71 1.57 -11.86
N GLY A 74 14.64 2.87 -12.15
CA GLY A 74 13.38 3.60 -12.04
C GLY A 74 12.27 2.90 -12.85
N PHE A 75 11.05 2.91 -12.35
CA PHE A 75 9.93 2.31 -13.06
C PHE A 75 9.47 3.21 -14.23
N LYS A 76 8.91 2.58 -15.28
CA LYS A 76 8.34 3.29 -16.42
C LYS A 76 6.85 3.55 -16.25
N SER A 77 6.15 2.62 -15.59
CA SER A 77 4.73 2.69 -15.35
C SER A 77 4.38 2.28 -13.92
N ALA A 78 3.19 2.64 -13.46
CA ALA A 78 2.69 2.19 -12.16
C ALA A 78 2.65 0.66 -12.08
N ALA A 79 2.36 -0.03 -13.18
CA ALA A 79 2.37 -1.50 -13.22
C ALA A 79 3.74 -2.10 -12.91
N ASP A 80 4.84 -1.48 -13.41
CA ASP A 80 6.19 -1.95 -13.11
C ASP A 80 6.50 -1.78 -11.61
N ALA A 81 6.16 -0.63 -11.04
CA ALA A 81 6.38 -0.34 -9.63
C ALA A 81 5.55 -1.25 -8.71
N ILE A 82 4.27 -1.43 -9.03
CA ILE A 82 3.37 -2.33 -8.29
C ILE A 82 3.87 -3.77 -8.39
N GLY A 83 4.28 -4.22 -9.56
CA GLY A 83 4.88 -5.55 -9.74
C GLY A 83 6.07 -5.76 -8.83
N TYR A 84 6.97 -4.77 -8.74
CA TYR A 84 8.13 -4.84 -7.84
C TYR A 84 7.72 -4.95 -6.35
N VAL A 85 6.73 -4.16 -5.92
CA VAL A 85 6.21 -4.21 -4.55
C VAL A 85 5.58 -5.56 -4.23
N LEU A 86 4.79 -6.10 -5.16
CA LEU A 86 4.16 -7.42 -4.99
C LEU A 86 5.21 -8.54 -4.95
N ASP A 87 6.22 -8.50 -5.82
CA ASP A 87 7.34 -9.45 -5.80
C ASP A 87 8.11 -9.37 -4.49
N TYR A 88 8.34 -8.16 -3.99
CA TYR A 88 9.01 -7.98 -2.70
C TYR A 88 8.23 -8.68 -1.58
N TYR A 89 6.94 -8.43 -1.43
CA TYR A 89 6.14 -9.04 -0.35
C TYR A 89 5.94 -10.54 -0.55
N MET A 90 5.80 -11.02 -1.78
CA MET A 90 5.71 -12.45 -2.07
C MET A 90 6.98 -13.21 -1.65
N ASN A 91 8.15 -12.58 -1.77
CA ASN A 91 9.43 -13.23 -1.51
C ASN A 91 10.02 -12.95 -0.13
N ASN A 92 9.68 -11.82 0.51
CA ASN A 92 10.43 -11.31 1.66
C ASN A 92 9.59 -11.03 2.89
N GLY A 93 8.26 -11.09 2.82
CA GLY A 93 7.55 -10.71 4.00
C GLY A 93 6.03 -10.68 3.94
N GLU A 94 5.51 -10.39 5.11
CA GLU A 94 4.10 -10.18 5.35
C GLU A 94 3.74 -8.71 5.13
N CYS A 95 2.61 -8.44 4.56
CA CYS A 95 2.06 -7.10 4.45
C CYS A 95 1.01 -6.83 5.53
N MET A 96 0.83 -5.55 5.85
CA MET A 96 -0.21 -5.12 6.78
C MET A 96 -1.58 -5.19 6.12
N SER A 97 -2.59 -5.58 6.89
CA SER A 97 -4.00 -5.53 6.47
C SER A 97 -4.88 -5.09 7.65
N ASP A 98 -6.10 -4.68 7.37
CA ASP A 98 -7.10 -4.39 8.42
C ASP A 98 -7.84 -5.65 8.90
N TRP A 99 -7.68 -6.73 8.20
CA TRP A 99 -8.31 -8.02 8.53
C TRP A 99 -7.55 -8.78 9.61
N THR A 100 -6.26 -8.88 9.39
CA THR A 100 -5.29 -9.36 10.37
C THR A 100 -4.10 -8.42 10.31
N PRO A 101 -3.27 -8.32 11.37
CA PRO A 101 -2.11 -7.45 11.37
C PRO A 101 -1.17 -7.70 10.19
N THR A 102 -1.14 -8.94 9.71
CA THR A 102 -0.26 -9.38 8.64
C THR A 102 -0.98 -10.28 7.65
N THR A 103 -0.59 -10.18 6.40
CA THR A 103 -1.10 -10.96 5.29
C THR A 103 0.07 -11.41 4.44
N THR A 104 0.06 -12.64 3.97
CA THR A 104 1.10 -13.17 3.08
C THR A 104 0.57 -13.29 1.67
N LEU A 105 1.22 -12.62 0.73
CA LEU A 105 0.97 -12.81 -0.69
C LEU A 105 1.71 -14.07 -1.16
N LEU A 106 0.96 -15.14 -1.46
CA LEU A 106 1.53 -16.44 -1.83
C LEU A 106 1.79 -16.55 -3.33
N LYS A 107 0.96 -15.91 -4.15
CA LYS A 107 1.04 -15.95 -5.61
C LYS A 107 0.31 -14.79 -6.24
N TYR A 108 0.81 -14.35 -7.37
CA TYR A 108 0.07 -13.56 -8.37
C TYR A 108 0.68 -13.80 -9.75
N THR A 109 -0.01 -13.38 -10.79
CA THR A 109 0.48 -13.38 -12.17
C THR A 109 0.49 -11.95 -12.69
N ASN A 110 1.57 -11.54 -13.33
CA ASN A 110 1.67 -10.26 -14.04
C ASN A 110 1.99 -10.49 -15.52
N SER A 111 1.05 -10.12 -16.38
CA SER A 111 1.25 -10.16 -17.84
C SER A 111 1.18 -8.75 -18.39
N SER A 112 2.35 -8.10 -18.53
CA SER A 112 2.49 -6.77 -19.10
C SER A 112 1.64 -5.68 -18.38
N GLY A 113 1.59 -5.76 -17.04
CA GLY A 113 0.83 -4.83 -16.20
C GLY A 113 -0.64 -5.23 -16.00
N PHE A 114 -1.02 -6.42 -16.43
CA PHE A 114 -2.28 -7.04 -16.09
C PHE A 114 -2.04 -8.06 -14.99
N PHE A 115 -2.62 -7.80 -13.82
CA PHE A 115 -2.45 -8.63 -12.63
C PHE A 115 -3.63 -9.59 -12.48
N SER A 116 -3.34 -10.86 -12.15
CA SER A 116 -4.35 -11.92 -11.99
C SER A 116 -3.88 -13.04 -11.05
N ASP A 117 -4.72 -14.03 -10.83
CA ASP A 117 -4.42 -15.28 -10.12
C ASP A 117 -3.82 -15.07 -8.73
N PHE A 118 -4.36 -14.12 -7.98
CA PHE A 118 -3.88 -13.82 -6.63
C PHE A 118 -4.23 -14.94 -5.66
N LYS A 119 -3.28 -15.27 -4.80
CA LYS A 119 -3.44 -16.17 -3.68
C LYS A 119 -2.89 -15.52 -2.44
N ILE A 120 -3.72 -15.33 -1.44
CA ILE A 120 -3.43 -14.56 -0.23
C ILE A 120 -3.79 -15.39 0.99
N ASP A 121 -2.88 -15.47 1.96
CA ASP A 121 -3.12 -16.02 3.29
C ASP A 121 -3.13 -14.89 4.32
N ASN A 122 -4.22 -14.72 5.03
CA ASN A 122 -4.36 -13.72 6.08
C ASN A 122 -4.26 -14.30 7.51
N SER A 123 -3.61 -15.45 7.67
CA SER A 123 -3.46 -16.20 8.91
C SER A 123 -4.76 -16.85 9.45
N VAL A 124 -5.92 -16.52 8.90
CA VAL A 124 -7.20 -17.14 9.25
C VAL A 124 -7.65 -18.09 8.16
N LYS A 125 -7.52 -17.66 6.92
CA LYS A 125 -7.88 -18.45 5.73
C LYS A 125 -6.98 -18.06 4.55
N GLU A 126 -6.86 -18.99 3.63
CA GLU A 126 -6.30 -18.75 2.32
C GLU A 126 -7.44 -18.41 1.36
N VAL A 127 -7.26 -17.35 0.57
CA VAL A 127 -8.21 -16.93 -0.46
C VAL A 127 -7.53 -16.83 -1.81
N SER A 128 -8.30 -17.07 -2.87
CA SER A 128 -7.82 -16.97 -4.24
C SER A 128 -8.79 -16.14 -5.06
N PHE A 129 -8.24 -15.27 -5.90
CA PHE A 129 -8.99 -14.38 -6.78
C PHE A 129 -8.39 -14.40 -8.17
N ASP A 130 -9.24 -14.51 -9.19
CA ASP A 130 -8.78 -14.59 -10.58
C ASP A 130 -8.37 -13.20 -11.10
N TYR A 131 -9.28 -12.25 -11.12
CA TYR A 131 -9.09 -10.97 -11.78
C TYR A 131 -9.55 -9.80 -10.89
N PRO A 132 -8.64 -8.94 -10.41
CA PRO A 132 -9.02 -7.68 -9.79
C PRO A 132 -9.44 -6.64 -10.83
N SER A 133 -10.29 -5.72 -10.43
CA SER A 133 -10.47 -4.46 -11.14
C SER A 133 -9.39 -3.47 -10.70
N ALA A 134 -8.83 -2.73 -11.65
CA ALA A 134 -7.92 -1.64 -11.34
C ALA A 134 -8.71 -0.34 -11.20
N LEU A 135 -8.62 0.31 -10.05
CA LEU A 135 -9.19 1.62 -9.81
C LEU A 135 -8.10 2.68 -9.76
N TYR A 136 -8.42 3.85 -10.30
CA TYR A 136 -7.62 5.05 -10.23
C TYR A 136 -8.45 6.15 -9.58
N ASN A 137 -8.01 6.61 -8.40
CA ASN A 137 -8.72 7.61 -7.59
C ASN A 137 -10.22 7.26 -7.44
N ASP A 138 -10.49 6.01 -7.05
CA ASP A 138 -11.84 5.46 -6.81
C ASP A 138 -12.76 5.34 -8.05
N ALA A 139 -12.24 5.55 -9.25
CA ALA A 139 -12.96 5.34 -10.50
C ALA A 139 -12.36 4.16 -11.29
N MET A 140 -13.18 3.53 -12.13
CA MET A 140 -12.67 2.52 -13.07
C MET A 140 -11.57 3.14 -13.93
N GLY A 141 -10.36 2.59 -13.78
CA GLY A 141 -9.17 3.06 -14.48
C GLY A 141 -8.91 2.32 -15.78
N ASN A 142 -7.95 2.83 -16.53
CA ASN A 142 -7.29 2.07 -17.59
C ASN A 142 -6.38 1.00 -16.97
N GLY A 143 -5.79 0.13 -17.80
CA GLY A 143 -4.77 -0.80 -17.31
C GLY A 143 -3.61 -0.05 -16.64
N LEU A 144 -3.06 -0.61 -15.57
CA LEU A 144 -2.04 0.07 -14.73
C LEU A 144 -0.77 0.47 -15.49
N SER A 145 -0.49 -0.19 -16.62
CA SER A 145 0.62 0.19 -17.52
C SER A 145 0.41 1.53 -18.24
N SER A 146 -0.81 2.06 -18.26
CA SER A 146 -1.12 3.36 -18.85
C SER A 146 -0.79 4.54 -17.95
N TYR A 147 -0.55 4.31 -16.66
CA TYR A 147 -0.25 5.36 -15.69
C TYR A 147 1.25 5.57 -15.56
N THR A 148 1.74 6.71 -16.02
CA THR A 148 3.15 7.10 -15.98
C THR A 148 3.28 8.57 -15.60
N TYR A 149 4.35 8.96 -14.92
CA TYR A 149 4.65 10.37 -14.66
C TYR A 149 5.06 11.12 -15.94
N GLU A 150 5.72 10.46 -16.88
CA GLU A 150 6.14 11.07 -18.15
C GLU A 150 4.95 11.55 -18.98
N SER A 151 3.84 10.81 -19.01
CA SER A 151 2.62 11.18 -19.72
C SER A 151 1.71 12.08 -18.91
N ALA A 152 2.07 12.45 -17.69
CA ALA A 152 1.23 13.15 -16.70
C ALA A 152 -0.12 12.44 -16.41
N SER A 153 -0.22 11.14 -16.71
CA SER A 153 -1.39 10.33 -16.37
C SER A 153 -1.34 9.81 -14.92
N LEU A 154 -0.22 10.02 -14.25
CA LEU A 154 0.00 9.74 -12.84
C LEU A 154 0.57 11.00 -12.19
N VAL A 155 -0.08 11.48 -11.15
CA VAL A 155 0.35 12.67 -10.41
C VAL A 155 0.58 12.34 -8.95
N ARG A 156 1.32 13.20 -8.28
CA ARG A 156 1.69 13.01 -6.88
C ARG A 156 0.45 12.89 -5.99
N GLY A 157 0.37 11.78 -5.26
CA GLY A 157 -0.70 11.50 -4.32
C GLY A 157 -1.87 10.72 -4.90
N ASP A 158 -1.81 10.34 -6.18
CA ASP A 158 -2.81 9.45 -6.77
C ASP A 158 -2.92 8.13 -6.02
N VAL A 159 -4.07 7.51 -6.09
CA VAL A 159 -4.36 6.23 -5.47
C VAL A 159 -4.69 5.21 -6.56
N LEU A 160 -3.93 4.13 -6.61
CA LEU A 160 -4.18 2.98 -7.46
C LEU A 160 -4.55 1.80 -6.59
N ARG A 161 -5.64 1.11 -6.94
CA ARG A 161 -6.15 -0.05 -6.21
C ARG A 161 -6.35 -1.24 -7.11
N LEU A 162 -6.06 -2.42 -6.57
CA LEU A 162 -6.56 -3.67 -7.11
C LEU A 162 -7.72 -4.13 -6.23
N VAL A 163 -8.91 -4.19 -6.81
CA VAL A 163 -10.14 -4.50 -6.08
C VAL A 163 -10.72 -5.81 -6.56
N PHE A 164 -10.89 -6.73 -5.65
CA PHE A 164 -11.62 -7.98 -5.85
C PHE A 164 -13.06 -7.79 -5.37
N ASN A 165 -14.03 -8.17 -6.19
CA ASN A 165 -15.45 -8.01 -5.88
C ASN A 165 -16.20 -9.32 -6.13
N GLU A 166 -16.65 -10.00 -5.06
CA GLU A 166 -17.41 -11.24 -5.16
C GLU A 166 -18.85 -11.03 -5.64
N GLY A 167 -19.45 -9.86 -5.38
CA GLY A 167 -20.82 -9.53 -5.77
C GLY A 167 -20.98 -9.02 -7.21
N GLY A 168 -19.88 -8.89 -7.96
CA GLY A 168 -19.89 -8.20 -9.26
C GLY A 168 -20.11 -6.69 -9.09
N TRP A 169 -19.68 -5.91 -10.09
CA TRP A 169 -19.96 -4.47 -10.13
C TRP A 169 -21.43 -4.25 -10.45
N ASN A 170 -22.25 -4.02 -9.44
CA ASN A 170 -23.55 -3.40 -9.67
C ASN A 170 -23.27 -1.91 -9.92
N SER A 171 -23.41 -1.51 -11.18
CA SER A 171 -23.41 -0.12 -11.60
C SER A 171 -24.73 0.52 -11.18
N ASP A 172 -24.90 0.85 -9.91
CA ASP A 172 -25.97 1.73 -9.44
C ASP A 172 -25.45 3.15 -9.27
#